data_63ada7d786e7e8cc6110b9aaa462f64c
#
_entry.id   63ada7d786e7e8cc6110b9aaa462f64c
#
_cell.length_a   1.000
_cell.length_b   1.000
_cell.length_c   1.000
_cell.angle_alpha   90.00
_cell.angle_beta   90.00
_cell.angle_gamma   90.00
#
_symmetry.space_group_name_H-M   'P 1'
#
loop_
_entity.id
_entity.type
_entity.pdbx_description
1 polymer ?
#
loop_
_entity_poly.entity_id
_entity_poly.type
_entity_poly.pdbx_seq_one_letter_code
_entity_poly.pdbx_strand_id
1 'polypeptide(L)'
;QDYDSNNSQTTQTEQVSTAIAKGTSLLVVNLVDSGSDDAAKNIIELAKAQSIPVIFFNRSVSEEVVSAYDKAVFVGTDYEMAGHMQGEMIGNYVVEHFDEMDLNGDGKISYAMFMGQLGNAEAIYRTQFAVEDADKIITDAGKPALEYFDASNSDKYQVDQDGNWSATAANNYMTTNLSQYNEGSNNMIELVICNNDGMAEGAVSALNDKGYNLGTGKDCKMIPVFGVDATDAAKQLIADGKMTATVKQDADGMAACIADLAKNAAGGKDLMDGTDSYNISEKVSNKIFIPYQEYSGK
;
A
#
# COMPACT_ATOMS: atom_id res chain seq x y z
N GLN A 1 16.77 16.50 -12.57
CA GLN A 1 15.59 17.38 -12.61
C GLN A 1 14.39 16.57 -12.19
N ASP A 2 13.57 17.09 -11.27
CA ASP A 2 12.37 16.43 -10.76
C ASP A 2 11.15 16.97 -11.50
N TYR A 3 10.18 16.09 -11.72
CA TYR A 3 8.90 16.38 -12.34
C TYR A 3 7.77 15.80 -11.48
N ASP A 4 6.75 16.58 -11.23
CA ASP A 4 5.50 16.13 -10.61
C ASP A 4 4.41 16.05 -11.68
N SER A 5 3.84 14.88 -11.84
CA SER A 5 2.79 14.61 -12.83
C SER A 5 1.38 14.86 -12.29
N ASN A 6 1.23 15.24 -11.03
CA ASN A 6 -0.04 15.50 -10.35
C ASN A 6 -1.10 14.42 -10.63
N ASN A 7 -0.69 13.15 -10.52
CA ASN A 7 -1.53 11.97 -10.79
C ASN A 7 -2.15 11.93 -12.21
N SER A 8 -1.48 12.54 -13.20
CA SER A 8 -1.89 12.56 -14.60
C SER A 8 -0.91 11.80 -15.48
N GLN A 9 -1.32 10.66 -16.04
CA GLN A 9 -0.46 9.87 -16.93
C GLN A 9 -0.10 10.63 -18.22
N THR A 10 -1.02 11.44 -18.75
CA THR A 10 -0.73 12.30 -19.92
C THR A 10 0.39 13.28 -19.60
N THR A 11 0.32 13.96 -18.46
CA THR A 11 1.36 14.87 -18.00
C THR A 11 2.70 14.15 -17.81
N GLN A 12 2.69 12.94 -17.24
CA GLN A 12 3.92 12.14 -17.08
C GLN A 12 4.59 11.82 -18.42
N THR A 13 3.80 11.40 -19.42
CA THR A 13 4.30 11.11 -20.77
C THR A 13 4.93 12.33 -21.43
N GLU A 14 4.32 13.51 -21.30
CA GLU A 14 4.86 14.78 -21.80
C GLU A 14 6.16 15.17 -21.07
N GLN A 15 6.22 14.96 -19.75
CA GLN A 15 7.42 15.22 -18.95
C GLN A 15 8.58 14.29 -19.31
N VAL A 16 8.32 13.00 -19.53
CA VAL A 16 9.32 12.04 -20.02
C VAL A 16 9.85 12.47 -21.39
N SER A 17 8.99 12.79 -22.32
CA SER A 17 9.37 13.28 -23.66
C SER A 17 10.22 14.55 -23.57
N THR A 18 9.86 15.46 -22.67
CA THR A 18 10.60 16.70 -22.40
C THR A 18 11.98 16.43 -21.82
N ALA A 19 12.08 15.50 -20.85
CA ALA A 19 13.36 15.10 -20.25
C ALA A 19 14.31 14.51 -21.30
N ILE A 20 13.79 13.63 -22.16
CA ILE A 20 14.55 13.04 -23.27
C ILE A 20 15.04 14.12 -24.23
N ALA A 21 14.16 15.04 -24.64
CA ALA A 21 14.53 16.17 -25.53
C ALA A 21 15.61 17.10 -24.94
N LYS A 22 15.68 17.19 -23.62
CA LYS A 22 16.73 17.94 -22.88
C LYS A 22 18.02 17.16 -22.71
N GLY A 23 18.11 15.91 -23.20
CA GLY A 23 19.34 15.10 -23.16
C GLY A 23 19.57 14.41 -21.82
N THR A 24 18.51 13.94 -21.16
CA THR A 24 18.68 13.12 -19.95
C THR A 24 19.47 11.84 -20.24
N SER A 25 20.28 11.40 -19.30
CA SER A 25 21.08 10.16 -19.41
C SER A 25 20.48 8.98 -18.63
N LEU A 26 19.46 9.21 -17.83
CA LEU A 26 18.73 8.23 -17.04
C LEU A 26 17.32 8.73 -16.77
N LEU A 27 16.35 7.84 -16.84
CA LEU A 27 14.98 8.07 -16.36
C LEU A 27 14.74 7.27 -15.08
N VAL A 28 14.19 7.91 -14.04
CA VAL A 28 13.73 7.26 -12.81
C VAL A 28 12.25 7.58 -12.66
N VAL A 29 11.38 6.58 -12.75
CA VAL A 29 9.95 6.78 -12.98
C VAL A 29 9.10 6.00 -11.97
N ASN A 30 8.29 6.73 -11.20
CA ASN A 30 7.14 6.15 -10.50
C ASN A 30 5.92 6.32 -11.40
N LEU A 31 5.38 5.24 -11.93
CA LEU A 31 4.23 5.30 -12.85
C LEU A 31 3.01 5.94 -12.20
N VAL A 32 2.32 6.81 -12.94
CA VAL A 32 1.00 7.29 -12.51
C VAL A 32 -0.04 6.20 -12.70
N ASP A 33 -0.13 5.64 -13.90
CA ASP A 33 -1.01 4.53 -14.21
C ASP A 33 -0.20 3.23 -14.26
N SER A 34 -0.41 2.37 -13.27
CA SER A 34 0.15 1.01 -13.20
C SER A 34 -0.93 -0.07 -13.38
N GLY A 35 -2.17 0.32 -13.67
CA GLY A 35 -3.29 -0.59 -13.90
C GLY A 35 -3.23 -1.31 -15.25
N SER A 36 -2.39 -0.82 -16.18
CA SER A 36 -2.08 -1.48 -17.44
C SER A 36 -0.59 -1.30 -17.77
N ASP A 37 -0.10 -2.14 -18.69
CA ASP A 37 1.29 -2.04 -19.17
C ASP A 37 1.53 -0.87 -20.15
N ASP A 38 0.49 -0.22 -20.63
CA ASP A 38 0.60 0.73 -21.74
C ASP A 38 1.46 1.94 -21.42
N ALA A 39 1.34 2.48 -20.20
CA ALA A 39 2.16 3.60 -19.75
C ALA A 39 3.65 3.24 -19.70
N ALA A 40 3.99 2.10 -19.12
CA ALA A 40 5.36 1.64 -19.02
C ALA A 40 5.95 1.27 -20.40
N LYS A 41 5.18 0.60 -21.26
CA LYS A 41 5.58 0.29 -22.65
C LYS A 41 5.93 1.55 -23.42
N ASN A 42 5.07 2.58 -23.34
CA ASN A 42 5.32 3.86 -24.01
C ASN A 42 6.62 4.53 -23.51
N ILE A 43 6.86 4.55 -22.20
CA ILE A 43 8.09 5.12 -21.64
C ILE A 43 9.32 4.34 -22.13
N ILE A 44 9.24 3.00 -22.14
CA ILE A 44 10.32 2.15 -22.66
C ILE A 44 10.60 2.43 -24.13
N GLU A 45 9.60 2.57 -24.99
CA GLU A 45 9.76 2.87 -26.40
C GLU A 45 10.48 4.21 -26.59
N LEU A 46 10.07 5.24 -25.87
CA LEU A 46 10.69 6.57 -25.91
C LEU A 46 12.17 6.51 -25.46
N ALA A 47 12.46 5.81 -24.38
CA ALA A 47 13.81 5.68 -23.84
C ALA A 47 14.72 4.83 -24.75
N LYS A 48 14.21 3.71 -25.26
CA LYS A 48 14.91 2.79 -26.15
C LYS A 48 15.34 3.45 -27.44
N ALA A 49 14.53 4.34 -28.02
CA ALA A 49 14.85 5.11 -29.24
C ALA A 49 16.11 5.97 -29.08
N GLN A 50 16.46 6.36 -27.86
CA GLN A 50 17.64 7.16 -27.52
C GLN A 50 18.69 6.39 -26.70
N SER A 51 18.50 5.07 -26.51
CA SER A 51 19.34 4.20 -25.69
C SER A 51 19.49 4.66 -24.22
N ILE A 52 18.48 5.33 -23.67
CA ILE A 52 18.46 5.85 -22.30
C ILE A 52 18.01 4.74 -21.34
N PRO A 53 18.78 4.44 -20.26
CA PRO A 53 18.33 3.51 -19.23
C PRO A 53 17.13 4.05 -18.43
N VAL A 54 16.29 3.12 -17.94
CA VAL A 54 15.08 3.41 -17.19
C VAL A 54 15.06 2.62 -15.89
N ILE A 55 14.85 3.28 -14.78
CA ILE A 55 14.54 2.68 -13.49
C ILE A 55 13.09 2.99 -13.18
N PHE A 56 12.21 2.00 -13.25
CA PHE A 56 10.88 2.10 -12.67
C PHE A 56 10.96 1.81 -11.18
N PHE A 57 10.14 2.48 -10.39
CA PHE A 57 10.14 2.22 -8.96
C PHE A 57 8.75 2.34 -8.32
N ASN A 58 8.60 1.74 -7.12
CA ASN A 58 7.42 1.74 -6.28
C ASN A 58 6.23 1.00 -6.92
N ARG A 59 5.47 1.63 -7.82
CA ARG A 59 4.32 1.02 -8.49
C ARG A 59 4.77 -0.03 -9.50
N SER A 60 4.18 -1.22 -9.42
CA SER A 60 4.64 -2.39 -10.16
C SER A 60 4.58 -2.21 -11.69
N VAL A 61 5.56 -2.80 -12.35
CA VAL A 61 5.64 -2.97 -13.81
C VAL A 61 5.71 -4.47 -14.10
N SER A 62 4.99 -4.94 -15.13
CA SER A 62 4.99 -6.37 -15.46
C SER A 62 6.37 -6.88 -15.87
N GLU A 63 6.59 -8.19 -15.73
CA GLU A 63 7.84 -8.85 -16.14
C GLU A 63 8.06 -8.75 -17.64
N GLU A 64 6.96 -8.83 -18.42
CA GLU A 64 7.02 -8.67 -19.89
C GLU A 64 7.58 -7.32 -20.28
N VAL A 65 7.09 -6.27 -19.66
CA VAL A 65 7.47 -4.89 -20.00
C VAL A 65 8.91 -4.61 -19.60
N VAL A 66 9.30 -4.93 -18.38
CA VAL A 66 10.65 -4.63 -17.92
C VAL A 66 11.71 -5.46 -18.68
N SER A 67 11.35 -6.68 -19.11
CA SER A 67 12.23 -7.55 -19.91
C SER A 67 12.32 -7.14 -21.39
N ALA A 68 11.42 -6.29 -21.88
CA ALA A 68 11.44 -5.84 -23.28
C ALA A 68 12.59 -4.87 -23.61
N TYR A 69 13.30 -4.40 -22.58
CA TYR A 69 14.44 -3.50 -22.73
C TYR A 69 15.56 -3.85 -21.75
N ASP A 70 16.73 -4.21 -22.27
CA ASP A 70 17.91 -4.61 -21.49
C ASP A 70 18.44 -3.53 -20.53
N LYS A 71 18.07 -2.26 -20.74
CA LYS A 71 18.41 -1.13 -19.86
C LYS A 71 17.24 -0.66 -19.01
N ALA A 72 16.21 -1.49 -18.83
CA ALA A 72 15.11 -1.22 -17.92
C ALA A 72 15.22 -2.09 -16.67
N VAL A 73 15.05 -1.50 -15.50
CA VAL A 73 15.03 -2.18 -14.19
C VAL A 73 13.83 -1.68 -13.40
N PHE A 74 13.24 -2.57 -12.62
CA PHE A 74 12.25 -2.22 -11.61
C PHE A 74 12.84 -2.37 -10.21
N VAL A 75 12.61 -1.38 -9.35
CA VAL A 75 12.94 -1.39 -7.92
C VAL A 75 11.66 -1.11 -7.14
N GLY A 76 11.18 -2.06 -6.40
CA GLY A 76 9.95 -1.90 -5.63
C GLY A 76 9.78 -3.02 -4.62
N THR A 77 8.55 -3.36 -4.33
CA THR A 77 8.19 -4.46 -3.44
C THR A 77 7.47 -5.56 -4.24
N ASP A 78 7.43 -6.75 -3.69
CA ASP A 78 6.48 -7.76 -4.16
C ASP A 78 5.09 -7.34 -3.68
N TYR A 79 4.23 -6.93 -4.61
CA TYR A 79 2.94 -6.30 -4.34
C TYR A 79 1.96 -7.21 -3.58
N GLU A 80 2.12 -8.53 -3.62
CA GLU A 80 1.27 -9.46 -2.89
C GLU A 80 1.64 -9.51 -1.41
N MET A 81 2.93 -9.41 -1.09
CA MET A 81 3.47 -9.64 0.25
C MET A 81 2.94 -8.66 1.32
N ALA A 82 2.62 -7.42 0.95
CA ALA A 82 2.05 -6.49 1.92
C ALA A 82 0.66 -6.93 2.39
N GLY A 83 -0.16 -7.45 1.48
CA GLY A 83 -1.48 -8.00 1.80
C GLY A 83 -1.38 -9.22 2.71
N HIS A 84 -0.50 -10.16 2.36
CA HIS A 84 -0.24 -11.36 3.19
C HIS A 84 0.23 -11.00 4.59
N MET A 85 1.24 -10.12 4.71
CA MET A 85 1.76 -9.68 6.00
C MET A 85 0.70 -8.93 6.82
N GLN A 86 -0.06 -8.04 6.21
CA GLN A 86 -1.17 -7.34 6.88
C GLN A 86 -2.24 -8.32 7.36
N GLY A 87 -2.60 -9.32 6.53
CA GLY A 87 -3.55 -10.37 6.88
C GLY A 87 -3.09 -11.23 8.04
N GLU A 88 -1.79 -11.60 8.07
CA GLU A 88 -1.20 -12.33 9.20
C GLU A 88 -1.25 -11.52 10.50
N MET A 89 -0.86 -10.24 10.44
CA MET A 89 -0.92 -9.33 11.60
C MET A 89 -2.35 -9.17 12.12
N ILE A 90 -3.33 -8.97 11.22
CA ILE A 90 -4.75 -8.85 11.59
C ILE A 90 -5.27 -10.15 12.19
N GLY A 91 -5.03 -11.28 11.54
CA GLY A 91 -5.53 -12.58 12.00
C GLY A 91 -5.03 -12.93 13.39
N ASN A 92 -3.72 -12.75 13.64
CA ASN A 92 -3.12 -12.98 14.94
C ASN A 92 -3.70 -12.03 16.01
N TYR A 93 -3.85 -10.74 15.68
CA TYR A 93 -4.42 -9.76 16.59
C TYR A 93 -5.87 -10.07 16.96
N VAL A 94 -6.71 -10.40 15.97
CA VAL A 94 -8.11 -10.75 16.19
C VAL A 94 -8.25 -12.01 17.05
N VAL A 95 -7.44 -13.05 16.82
CA VAL A 95 -7.46 -14.27 17.63
C VAL A 95 -7.12 -13.97 19.10
N GLU A 96 -6.13 -13.13 19.35
CA GLU A 96 -5.69 -12.75 20.69
C GLU A 96 -6.72 -11.86 21.42
N HIS A 97 -7.40 -10.96 20.70
CA HIS A 97 -8.24 -9.91 21.28
C HIS A 97 -9.74 -10.02 20.92
N PHE A 98 -10.21 -11.16 20.40
CA PHE A 98 -11.55 -11.32 19.84
C PHE A 98 -12.66 -10.78 20.77
N ASP A 99 -12.64 -11.21 22.03
CA ASP A 99 -13.70 -10.87 23.01
C ASP A 99 -13.64 -9.39 23.43
N GLU A 100 -12.49 -8.73 23.28
CA GLU A 100 -12.31 -7.28 23.52
C GLU A 100 -12.73 -6.44 22.32
N MET A 101 -12.60 -7.01 21.10
CA MET A 101 -12.96 -6.36 19.85
C MET A 101 -14.45 -6.43 19.54
N ASP A 102 -15.17 -7.47 19.99
CA ASP A 102 -16.61 -7.62 19.84
C ASP A 102 -17.33 -6.60 20.76
N LEU A 103 -17.38 -5.35 20.31
CA LEU A 103 -17.84 -4.20 21.09
C LEU A 103 -19.36 -4.15 21.24
N ASN A 104 -20.10 -4.77 20.30
CA ASN A 104 -21.55 -4.86 20.30
C ASN A 104 -22.07 -6.19 20.87
N GLY A 105 -21.19 -7.19 21.10
CA GLY A 105 -21.51 -8.47 21.73
C GLY A 105 -22.29 -9.43 20.84
N ASP A 106 -22.14 -9.33 19.50
CA ASP A 106 -22.87 -10.18 18.56
C ASP A 106 -22.11 -11.47 18.17
N GLY A 107 -20.90 -11.63 18.67
CA GLY A 107 -20.04 -12.79 18.46
C GLY A 107 -19.32 -12.78 17.11
N LYS A 108 -19.18 -11.64 16.48
CA LYS A 108 -18.52 -11.43 15.18
C LYS A 108 -17.60 -10.23 15.23
N ILE A 109 -16.73 -10.08 14.23
CA ILE A 109 -15.92 -8.87 14.03
C ILE A 109 -16.25 -8.32 12.64
N SER A 110 -16.86 -7.15 12.62
CA SER A 110 -17.19 -6.45 11.36
C SER A 110 -16.11 -5.46 10.99
N TYR A 111 -15.64 -5.50 9.73
CA TYR A 111 -14.54 -4.67 9.26
C TYR A 111 -14.96 -3.65 8.19
N ALA A 112 -14.27 -2.52 8.17
CA ALA A 112 -14.23 -1.57 7.05
C ALA A 112 -12.90 -1.70 6.30
N MET A 113 -12.93 -1.67 4.97
CA MET A 113 -11.76 -1.75 4.09
C MET A 113 -11.69 -0.50 3.21
N PHE A 114 -10.55 0.19 3.22
CA PHE A 114 -10.28 1.35 2.36
C PHE A 114 -9.22 1.02 1.32
N MET A 115 -9.64 1.04 0.06
CA MET A 115 -8.81 0.73 -1.11
C MET A 115 -8.27 2.02 -1.74
N GLY A 116 -6.97 2.03 -2.08
CA GLY A 116 -6.29 3.24 -2.57
C GLY A 116 -6.63 3.63 -3.99
N GLN A 117 -6.66 2.67 -4.93
CA GLN A 117 -6.84 2.95 -6.36
C GLN A 117 -7.34 1.72 -7.11
N LEU A 118 -8.36 1.89 -7.96
CA LEU A 118 -8.82 0.81 -8.85
C LEU A 118 -7.74 0.46 -9.89
N GLY A 119 -7.63 -0.83 -10.20
CA GLY A 119 -6.68 -1.34 -11.20
C GLY A 119 -5.22 -1.38 -10.78
N ASN A 120 -4.86 -0.76 -9.65
CA ASN A 120 -3.51 -0.81 -9.11
C ASN A 120 -3.25 -2.16 -8.43
N ALA A 121 -2.15 -2.83 -8.76
CA ALA A 121 -1.84 -4.17 -8.25
C ALA A 121 -1.68 -4.18 -6.72
N GLU A 122 -0.95 -3.21 -6.16
CA GLU A 122 -0.75 -3.10 -4.71
C GLU A 122 -2.10 -2.95 -3.99
N ALA A 123 -3.01 -2.11 -4.52
CA ALA A 123 -4.34 -1.93 -3.94
C ALA A 123 -5.19 -3.20 -3.99
N ILE A 124 -5.18 -3.90 -5.12
CA ILE A 124 -5.94 -5.14 -5.33
C ILE A 124 -5.50 -6.21 -4.32
N TYR A 125 -4.20 -6.49 -4.25
CA TYR A 125 -3.69 -7.59 -3.42
C TYR A 125 -3.66 -7.24 -1.93
N ARG A 126 -3.41 -5.99 -1.54
CA ARG A 126 -3.58 -5.55 -0.14
C ARG A 126 -5.04 -5.68 0.31
N THR A 127 -6.01 -5.35 -0.56
CA THR A 127 -7.44 -5.52 -0.25
C THR A 127 -7.83 -6.98 -0.12
N GLN A 128 -7.33 -7.84 -1.01
CA GLN A 128 -7.66 -9.26 -1.05
C GLN A 128 -7.01 -10.03 0.11
N PHE A 129 -5.68 -10.06 0.17
CA PHE A 129 -4.95 -10.93 1.09
C PHE A 129 -5.04 -10.49 2.54
N ALA A 130 -5.21 -9.19 2.83
CA ALA A 130 -5.43 -8.73 4.19
C ALA A 130 -6.66 -9.38 4.86
N VAL A 131 -7.68 -9.68 4.08
CA VAL A 131 -8.89 -10.36 4.60
C VAL A 131 -8.78 -11.87 4.48
N GLU A 132 -8.33 -12.41 3.33
CA GLU A 132 -8.25 -13.86 3.11
C GLU A 132 -7.32 -14.56 4.11
N ASP A 133 -6.13 -14.02 4.36
CA ASP A 133 -5.18 -14.62 5.29
C ASP A 133 -5.61 -14.42 6.75
N ALA A 134 -6.18 -13.24 7.08
CA ALA A 134 -6.76 -13.03 8.40
C ALA A 134 -7.88 -14.03 8.67
N ASP A 135 -8.82 -14.20 7.75
CA ASP A 135 -9.93 -15.16 7.88
C ASP A 135 -9.45 -16.59 8.06
N LYS A 136 -8.39 -16.96 7.33
CA LYS A 136 -7.79 -18.29 7.49
C LYS A 136 -7.29 -18.51 8.91
N ILE A 137 -6.53 -17.58 9.46
CA ILE A 137 -5.98 -17.67 10.83
C ILE A 137 -7.10 -17.68 11.87
N ILE A 138 -8.09 -16.80 11.72
CA ILE A 138 -9.22 -16.64 12.65
C ILE A 138 -10.06 -17.92 12.67
N THR A 139 -10.38 -18.47 11.49
CA THR A 139 -11.20 -19.70 11.40
C THR A 139 -10.44 -20.94 11.83
N ASP A 140 -9.14 -21.06 11.55
CA ASP A 140 -8.28 -22.13 12.06
C ASP A 140 -8.21 -22.12 13.61
N ALA A 141 -8.38 -20.96 14.23
CA ALA A 141 -8.50 -20.80 15.69
C ALA A 141 -9.92 -21.05 16.24
N GLY A 142 -10.87 -21.40 15.37
CA GLY A 142 -12.26 -21.73 15.74
C GLY A 142 -13.15 -20.51 16.01
N LYS A 143 -12.74 -19.32 15.58
CA LYS A 143 -13.55 -18.10 15.64
C LYS A 143 -14.28 -17.86 14.30
N PRO A 144 -15.38 -17.07 14.25
CA PRO A 144 -16.04 -16.68 13.01
C PRO A 144 -15.12 -15.84 12.12
N ALA A 145 -15.24 -16.02 10.79
CA ALA A 145 -14.57 -15.17 9.82
C ALA A 145 -15.04 -13.70 9.95
N LEU A 146 -14.20 -12.78 9.46
CA LEU A 146 -14.51 -11.35 9.41
C LEU A 146 -15.74 -11.09 8.51
N GLU A 147 -16.62 -10.20 8.93
CA GLU A 147 -17.76 -9.75 8.12
C GLU A 147 -17.53 -8.30 7.65
N TYR A 148 -17.79 -8.01 6.37
CA TYR A 148 -17.79 -6.62 5.92
C TYR A 148 -19.00 -5.90 6.51
N PHE A 149 -18.80 -4.72 7.08
CA PHE A 149 -19.82 -4.01 7.87
C PHE A 149 -21.11 -3.69 7.10
N ASP A 150 -21.04 -3.46 5.80
CA ASP A 150 -22.17 -3.17 4.92
C ASP A 150 -22.50 -4.36 4.01
N ALA A 151 -23.46 -5.18 4.39
CA ALA A 151 -23.88 -6.35 3.62
C ALA A 151 -24.44 -6.00 2.23
N SER A 152 -24.79 -4.75 1.95
CA SER A 152 -25.26 -4.30 0.65
C SER A 152 -24.12 -3.99 -0.33
N ASN A 153 -22.91 -3.80 0.15
CA ASN A 153 -21.72 -3.58 -0.66
C ASN A 153 -21.03 -4.91 -1.00
N SER A 154 -21.30 -5.43 -2.21
CA SER A 154 -20.73 -6.69 -2.68
C SER A 154 -19.23 -6.67 -2.90
N ASP A 155 -18.64 -5.51 -3.12
CA ASP A 155 -17.20 -5.36 -3.36
C ASP A 155 -16.39 -5.47 -2.06
N LYS A 156 -17.03 -5.23 -0.91
CA LYS A 156 -16.45 -5.30 0.43
C LYS A 156 -15.25 -4.35 0.65
N TYR A 157 -15.24 -3.22 -0.05
CA TYR A 157 -14.31 -2.11 0.15
C TYR A 157 -14.95 -0.79 -0.27
N GLN A 158 -14.36 0.30 0.18
CA GLN A 158 -14.62 1.66 -0.29
C GLN A 158 -13.31 2.21 -0.89
N VAL A 159 -13.36 2.63 -2.15
CA VAL A 159 -12.17 3.07 -2.89
C VAL A 159 -12.08 4.59 -2.91
N ASP A 160 -10.86 5.13 -2.81
CA ASP A 160 -10.61 6.54 -3.13
C ASP A 160 -10.88 6.76 -4.62
N GLN A 161 -11.97 7.49 -4.92
CA GLN A 161 -12.46 7.68 -6.29
C GLN A 161 -11.47 8.45 -7.19
N ASP A 162 -10.62 9.26 -6.57
CA ASP A 162 -9.58 10.02 -7.27
C ASP A 162 -8.27 9.22 -7.40
N GLY A 163 -8.18 8.04 -6.77
CA GLY A 163 -7.00 7.18 -6.78
C GLY A 163 -5.77 7.79 -6.09
N ASN A 164 -5.98 8.71 -5.16
CA ASN A 164 -4.90 9.43 -4.47
C ASN A 164 -4.45 8.78 -3.16
N TRP A 165 -5.06 7.67 -2.75
CA TRP A 165 -4.75 6.97 -1.49
C TRP A 165 -4.89 7.90 -0.27
N SER A 166 -5.89 8.78 -0.28
CA SER A 166 -5.92 9.97 0.56
C SER A 166 -6.57 9.74 1.93
N ALA A 167 -6.01 10.40 2.95
CA ALA A 167 -6.60 10.50 4.28
C ALA A 167 -8.02 11.10 4.21
N THR A 168 -8.25 12.07 3.33
CA THR A 168 -9.54 12.74 3.19
C THR A 168 -10.63 11.77 2.73
N ALA A 169 -10.35 10.91 1.76
CA ALA A 169 -11.32 9.92 1.28
C ALA A 169 -11.70 8.94 2.40
N ALA A 170 -10.72 8.36 3.09
CA ALA A 170 -10.97 7.44 4.20
C ALA A 170 -11.69 8.11 5.37
N ASN A 171 -11.32 9.35 5.72
CA ASN A 171 -12.01 10.12 6.77
C ASN A 171 -13.50 10.36 6.43
N ASN A 172 -13.80 10.78 5.20
CA ASN A 172 -15.16 11.01 4.75
C ASN A 172 -16.01 9.74 4.78
N TYR A 173 -15.46 8.62 4.28
CA TYR A 173 -16.13 7.33 4.36
C TYR A 173 -16.35 6.89 5.80
N MET A 174 -15.30 6.91 6.63
CA MET A 174 -15.39 6.45 8.00
C MET A 174 -16.35 7.31 8.84
N THR A 175 -16.35 8.63 8.66
CA THR A 175 -17.31 9.54 9.31
C THR A 175 -18.76 9.18 8.97
N THR A 176 -19.01 8.89 7.69
CA THR A 176 -20.34 8.47 7.21
C THR A 176 -20.71 7.10 7.79
N ASN A 177 -19.80 6.13 7.72
CA ASN A 177 -20.00 4.78 8.20
C ASN A 177 -20.33 4.76 9.70
N LEU A 178 -19.55 5.45 10.53
CA LEU A 178 -19.75 5.52 11.99
C LEU A 178 -21.08 6.19 12.41
N SER A 179 -21.74 6.93 11.52
CA SER A 179 -23.07 7.47 11.81
C SER A 179 -24.15 6.39 11.80
N GLN A 180 -23.93 5.26 11.15
CA GLN A 180 -24.90 4.18 10.98
C GLN A 180 -24.44 2.87 11.63
N TYR A 181 -23.14 2.57 11.56
CA TYR A 181 -22.53 1.30 12.01
C TYR A 181 -21.69 1.54 13.28
N ASN A 182 -22.40 1.77 14.39
CA ASN A 182 -21.85 2.06 15.72
C ASN A 182 -22.39 1.07 16.76
N GLU A 183 -22.08 1.25 18.04
CA GLU A 183 -22.46 0.34 19.13
C GLU A 183 -23.99 0.08 19.24
N GLY A 184 -24.83 0.89 18.63
CA GLY A 184 -26.27 0.68 18.57
C GLY A 184 -26.73 -0.15 17.37
N SER A 185 -25.83 -0.58 16.50
CA SER A 185 -26.14 -1.34 15.29
C SER A 185 -25.60 -2.78 15.37
N ASN A 186 -26.30 -3.71 14.67
CA ASN A 186 -25.87 -5.10 14.64
C ASN A 186 -24.55 -5.33 13.86
N ASN A 187 -24.14 -4.39 13.02
CA ASN A 187 -22.93 -4.46 12.21
C ASN A 187 -22.01 -3.29 12.56
N MET A 188 -21.69 -3.16 13.83
CA MET A 188 -20.73 -2.16 14.28
C MET A 188 -19.38 -2.40 13.63
N ILE A 189 -18.72 -1.33 13.13
CA ILE A 189 -17.35 -1.45 12.66
C ILE A 189 -16.42 -1.65 13.85
N GLU A 190 -15.69 -2.75 13.88
CA GLU A 190 -14.80 -3.18 14.98
C GLU A 190 -13.37 -3.42 14.53
N LEU A 191 -13.13 -3.28 13.21
CA LEU A 191 -11.81 -3.38 12.59
C LEU A 191 -11.75 -2.46 11.38
N VAL A 192 -10.63 -1.76 11.19
CA VAL A 192 -10.38 -0.92 10.02
C VAL A 192 -9.10 -1.39 9.33
N ILE A 193 -9.22 -1.70 8.05
CA ILE A 193 -8.14 -2.16 7.19
C ILE A 193 -7.92 -1.11 6.10
N CYS A 194 -6.70 -0.60 5.97
CA CYS A 194 -6.37 0.43 4.98
C CYS A 194 -5.23 -0.04 4.08
N ASN A 195 -5.34 0.28 2.80
CA ASN A 195 -4.28 -0.06 1.85
C ASN A 195 -2.99 0.74 2.08
N ASN A 196 -3.07 1.90 2.76
CA ASN A 196 -1.89 2.66 3.18
C ASN A 196 -2.11 3.42 4.49
N ASP A 197 -1.05 3.98 5.03
CA ASP A 197 -1.06 4.75 6.28
C ASP A 197 -1.80 6.08 6.15
N GLY A 198 -1.73 6.74 5.01
CA GLY A 198 -2.48 7.99 4.79
C GLY A 198 -3.99 7.77 4.98
N MET A 199 -4.54 6.68 4.42
CA MET A 199 -5.94 6.32 4.64
C MET A 199 -6.21 5.91 6.09
N ALA A 200 -5.27 5.20 6.74
CA ALA A 200 -5.37 4.85 8.16
C ALA A 200 -5.41 6.08 9.07
N GLU A 201 -4.59 7.09 8.81
CA GLU A 201 -4.60 8.39 9.50
C GLU A 201 -5.97 9.07 9.38
N GLY A 202 -6.56 9.05 8.17
CA GLY A 202 -7.90 9.58 7.93
C GLY A 202 -8.98 8.85 8.72
N ALA A 203 -8.92 7.51 8.76
CA ALA A 203 -9.84 6.69 9.52
C ALA A 203 -9.70 6.91 11.04
N VAL A 204 -8.47 6.97 11.55
CA VAL A 204 -8.19 7.28 12.98
C VAL A 204 -8.74 8.66 13.35
N SER A 205 -8.60 9.66 12.48
CA SER A 205 -9.17 10.99 12.73
C SER A 205 -10.70 10.91 12.91
N ALA A 206 -11.41 10.20 12.03
CA ALA A 206 -12.87 10.03 12.14
C ALA A 206 -13.27 9.24 13.40
N LEU A 207 -12.49 8.23 13.79
CA LEU A 207 -12.68 7.48 15.03
C LEU A 207 -12.52 8.38 16.25
N ASN A 208 -11.49 9.21 16.29
CA ASN A 208 -11.25 10.16 17.38
C ASN A 208 -12.41 11.14 17.54
N ASP A 209 -12.99 11.64 16.45
CA ASP A 209 -14.14 12.54 16.47
C ASP A 209 -15.41 11.89 17.09
N LYS A 210 -15.47 10.56 17.10
CA LYS A 210 -16.54 9.77 17.72
C LYS A 210 -16.18 9.24 19.11
N GLY A 211 -15.01 9.55 19.63
CA GLY A 211 -14.56 9.16 20.96
C GLY A 211 -13.85 7.82 21.04
N TYR A 212 -13.56 7.18 19.90
CA TYR A 212 -12.72 5.99 19.81
C TYR A 212 -11.25 6.37 19.64
N ASN A 213 -10.35 5.44 19.94
CA ASN A 213 -8.91 5.54 19.63
C ASN A 213 -8.24 6.84 20.12
N LEU A 214 -8.63 7.34 21.31
CA LEU A 214 -8.10 8.62 21.83
C LEU A 214 -6.66 8.52 22.35
N GLY A 215 -6.11 7.32 22.39
CA GLY A 215 -4.72 7.07 22.76
C GLY A 215 -4.55 6.49 24.16
N THR A 216 -3.32 6.10 24.46
CA THR A 216 -2.92 5.43 25.71
C THR A 216 -3.34 6.23 26.93
N GLY A 217 -3.95 5.54 27.91
CA GLY A 217 -4.40 6.16 29.17
C GLY A 217 -5.67 6.99 29.06
N LYS A 218 -6.35 6.99 27.94
CA LYS A 218 -7.67 7.55 27.77
C LYS A 218 -8.74 6.49 28.03
N ASP A 219 -9.83 6.90 28.66
CA ASP A 219 -11.02 6.05 28.83
C ASP A 219 -11.82 6.08 27.52
N CYS A 220 -11.47 5.21 26.60
CA CYS A 220 -12.13 5.09 25.30
C CYS A 220 -12.00 3.65 24.79
N LYS A 221 -12.96 3.23 23.97
CA LYS A 221 -12.87 1.97 23.23
C LYS A 221 -11.89 2.09 22.09
N MET A 222 -11.18 1.01 21.81
CA MET A 222 -10.26 0.88 20.67
C MET A 222 -10.94 0.10 19.55
N ILE A 223 -10.91 0.64 18.34
CA ILE A 223 -11.19 -0.07 17.11
C ILE A 223 -9.84 -0.23 16.40
N PRO A 224 -9.32 -1.47 16.26
CA PRO A 224 -8.02 -1.68 15.62
C PRO A 224 -7.97 -1.12 14.21
N VAL A 225 -6.84 -0.46 13.88
CA VAL A 225 -6.58 0.12 12.55
C VAL A 225 -5.25 -0.38 12.06
N PHE A 226 -5.24 -0.95 10.84
CA PHE A 226 -4.05 -1.47 10.17
C PHE A 226 -3.80 -0.72 8.87
N GLY A 227 -2.53 -0.37 8.61
CA GLY A 227 -2.07 0.33 7.42
C GLY A 227 -0.92 -0.36 6.71
N VAL A 228 -0.34 0.32 5.75
CA VAL A 228 0.90 -0.05 5.04
C VAL A 228 1.68 1.24 4.79
N ASP A 229 2.98 1.21 4.91
CA ASP A 229 4.07 2.14 4.60
C ASP A 229 4.99 2.39 5.81
N ALA A 230 4.48 2.40 7.04
CA ALA A 230 5.14 2.82 8.27
C ALA A 230 5.65 4.28 8.17
N THR A 231 4.77 5.19 7.75
CA THR A 231 5.06 6.62 7.75
C THR A 231 5.37 7.12 9.17
N ASP A 232 6.08 8.22 9.29
CA ASP A 232 6.39 8.78 10.62
C ASP A 232 5.11 9.19 11.38
N ALA A 233 4.07 9.64 10.66
CA ALA A 233 2.77 9.94 11.25
C ALA A 233 2.08 8.67 11.78
N ALA A 234 2.04 7.58 11.01
CA ALA A 234 1.48 6.31 11.44
C ALA A 234 2.26 5.72 12.63
N LYS A 235 3.59 5.76 12.61
CA LYS A 235 4.43 5.36 13.75
C LYS A 235 4.09 6.14 15.01
N GLN A 236 3.84 7.45 14.89
CA GLN A 236 3.42 8.26 16.02
C GLN A 236 2.02 7.88 16.53
N LEU A 237 1.06 7.60 15.62
CA LEU A 237 -0.27 7.13 16.00
C LEU A 237 -0.22 5.77 16.71
N ILE A 238 0.67 4.88 16.29
CA ILE A 238 0.89 3.59 16.95
C ILE A 238 1.52 3.80 18.34
N ALA A 239 2.54 4.65 18.45
CA ALA A 239 3.15 4.99 19.73
C ALA A 239 2.19 5.66 20.72
N ASP A 240 1.26 6.46 20.21
CA ASP A 240 0.19 7.11 20.98
C ASP A 240 -0.94 6.13 21.37
N GLY A 241 -0.97 4.91 20.85
CA GLY A 241 -2.04 3.93 21.04
C GLY A 241 -3.35 4.31 20.34
N LYS A 242 -3.27 4.97 19.18
CA LYS A 242 -4.40 5.38 18.35
C LYS A 242 -4.56 4.53 17.09
N MET A 243 -3.50 3.89 16.65
CA MET A 243 -3.43 2.95 15.54
C MET A 243 -2.77 1.66 16.04
N THR A 244 -3.11 0.52 15.47
CA THR A 244 -2.67 -0.79 15.96
C THR A 244 -1.31 -1.19 15.40
N ALA A 245 -1.19 -1.19 14.08
CA ALA A 245 0.04 -1.60 13.40
C ALA A 245 0.03 -1.20 11.92
N THR A 246 1.18 -1.32 11.28
CA THR A 246 1.35 -1.09 9.84
C THR A 246 2.38 -2.04 9.27
N VAL A 247 2.30 -2.32 7.98
CA VAL A 247 3.35 -3.01 7.23
C VAL A 247 4.34 -1.98 6.70
N LYS A 248 5.60 -2.05 7.14
CA LYS A 248 6.64 -1.11 6.68
C LYS A 248 7.03 -1.40 5.24
N GLN A 249 6.85 -0.42 4.37
CA GLN A 249 7.48 -0.34 3.06
C GLN A 249 8.79 0.44 3.19
N ASP A 250 9.93 -0.23 2.94
CA ASP A 250 11.25 0.36 3.19
C ASP A 250 11.66 1.35 2.09
N ALA A 251 11.16 2.57 2.17
CA ALA A 251 11.45 3.64 1.23
C ALA A 251 12.94 4.00 1.19
N ASP A 252 13.63 3.95 2.33
CA ASP A 252 15.08 4.22 2.42
C ASP A 252 15.89 3.14 1.69
N GLY A 253 15.53 1.87 1.87
CA GLY A 253 16.13 0.74 1.16
C GLY A 253 15.88 0.84 -0.36
N MET A 254 14.67 1.23 -0.75
CA MET A 254 14.34 1.47 -2.17
C MET A 254 15.16 2.62 -2.75
N ALA A 255 15.27 3.75 -2.05
CA ALA A 255 16.06 4.89 -2.47
C ALA A 255 17.56 4.56 -2.57
N ALA A 256 18.10 3.79 -1.63
CA ALA A 256 19.49 3.32 -1.67
C ALA A 256 19.76 2.44 -2.89
N CYS A 257 18.87 1.48 -3.17
CA CYS A 257 18.97 0.64 -4.36
C CYS A 257 18.95 1.48 -5.66
N ILE A 258 17.99 2.39 -5.79
CA ILE A 258 17.90 3.30 -6.95
C ILE A 258 19.19 4.12 -7.11
N ALA A 259 19.77 4.60 -6.02
CA ALA A 259 21.01 5.37 -6.06
C ALA A 259 22.21 4.52 -6.54
N ASP A 260 22.27 3.25 -6.19
CA ASP A 260 23.33 2.35 -6.67
C ASP A 260 23.17 2.05 -8.17
N LEU A 261 21.95 1.79 -8.64
CA LEU A 261 21.66 1.66 -10.08
C LEU A 261 22.00 2.94 -10.86
N ALA A 262 21.66 4.12 -10.30
CA ALA A 262 21.98 5.39 -10.93
C ALA A 262 23.50 5.64 -11.03
N LYS A 263 24.30 5.22 -10.02
CA LYS A 263 25.76 5.25 -10.08
C LYS A 263 26.30 4.34 -11.21
N ASN A 264 25.72 3.16 -11.39
CA ASN A 264 26.06 2.25 -12.48
C ASN A 264 25.80 2.92 -13.84
N ALA A 265 24.60 3.52 -14.02
CA ALA A 265 24.28 4.26 -15.24
C ALA A 265 25.27 5.40 -15.52
N ALA A 266 25.60 6.21 -14.50
CA ALA A 266 26.54 7.32 -14.60
C ALA A 266 27.97 6.84 -14.93
N GLY A 267 28.35 5.65 -14.49
CA GLY A 267 29.61 4.99 -14.79
C GLY A 267 29.66 4.27 -16.14
N GLY A 268 28.56 4.29 -16.91
CA GLY A 268 28.44 3.56 -18.18
C GLY A 268 28.42 2.03 -18.04
N LYS A 269 28.06 1.54 -16.86
CA LYS A 269 27.92 0.13 -16.55
C LYS A 269 26.47 -0.35 -16.79
N ASP A 270 26.29 -1.67 -16.75
CA ASP A 270 24.96 -2.27 -16.65
C ASP A 270 24.27 -1.80 -15.34
N LEU A 271 22.96 -1.52 -15.41
CA LEU A 271 22.21 -1.11 -14.23
C LEU A 271 22.31 -2.14 -13.10
N MET A 272 22.30 -3.42 -13.44
CA MET A 272 22.33 -4.53 -12.48
C MET A 272 23.74 -4.92 -12.00
N ASP A 273 24.80 -4.21 -12.41
CA ASP A 273 26.17 -4.53 -12.00
C ASP A 273 26.35 -4.37 -10.47
N GLY A 274 26.78 -5.44 -9.80
CA GLY A 274 27.02 -5.44 -8.35
C GLY A 274 25.75 -5.42 -7.48
N THR A 275 24.61 -5.85 -8.00
CA THR A 275 23.33 -5.88 -7.27
C THR A 275 23.02 -7.21 -6.58
N ASP A 276 23.98 -8.15 -6.52
CA ASP A 276 23.80 -9.51 -5.97
C ASP A 276 23.35 -9.53 -4.48
N SER A 277 23.55 -8.44 -3.76
CA SER A 277 23.09 -8.32 -2.37
C SER A 277 21.61 -7.99 -2.21
N TYR A 278 20.95 -7.57 -3.29
CA TYR A 278 19.53 -7.28 -3.27
C TYR A 278 18.70 -8.54 -3.58
N ASN A 279 17.43 -8.53 -3.19
CA ASN A 279 16.50 -9.61 -3.52
C ASN A 279 16.01 -9.45 -4.98
N ILE A 280 16.62 -10.20 -5.89
CA ILE A 280 16.28 -10.19 -7.32
C ILE A 280 15.13 -11.18 -7.56
N SER A 281 14.17 -10.80 -8.39
CA SER A 281 13.07 -11.66 -8.79
C SER A 281 13.56 -12.99 -9.39
N GLU A 282 12.97 -14.08 -8.94
CA GLU A 282 13.23 -15.41 -9.53
C GLU A 282 12.72 -15.53 -10.98
N LYS A 283 11.76 -14.69 -11.37
CA LYS A 283 11.14 -14.74 -12.70
C LYS A 283 11.94 -13.95 -13.75
N VAL A 284 12.49 -12.79 -13.36
CA VAL A 284 13.25 -11.91 -14.26
C VAL A 284 14.38 -11.21 -13.50
N SER A 285 15.57 -11.17 -14.11
CA SER A 285 16.80 -10.68 -13.46
C SER A 285 16.87 -9.16 -13.30
N ASN A 286 15.95 -8.41 -13.86
CA ASN A 286 15.92 -6.94 -13.83
C ASN A 286 14.77 -6.36 -12.98
N LYS A 287 14.24 -7.16 -12.02
CA LYS A 287 13.35 -6.69 -10.95
C LYS A 287 14.00 -6.94 -9.59
N ILE A 288 14.12 -5.89 -8.80
CA ILE A 288 14.65 -5.94 -7.44
C ILE A 288 13.50 -5.68 -6.46
N PHE A 289 13.34 -6.57 -5.49
CA PHE A 289 12.33 -6.45 -4.44
C PHE A 289 12.96 -6.04 -3.11
N ILE A 290 12.51 -4.91 -2.58
CA ILE A 290 12.83 -4.46 -1.23
C ILE A 290 11.81 -5.10 -0.29
N PRO A 291 12.24 -5.86 0.73
CA PRO A 291 11.32 -6.62 1.57
C PRO A 291 10.46 -5.71 2.46
N TYR A 292 9.22 -6.14 2.67
CA TYR A 292 8.36 -5.56 3.70
C TYR A 292 8.77 -6.01 5.12
N GLN A 293 8.34 -5.29 6.13
CA GLN A 293 8.52 -5.60 7.55
C GLN A 293 7.26 -5.25 8.34
N GLU A 294 6.94 -6.01 9.36
CA GLU A 294 5.90 -5.65 10.31
C GLU A 294 6.35 -4.48 11.20
N TYR A 295 5.41 -3.62 11.55
CA TYR A 295 5.64 -2.55 12.52
C TYR A 295 4.42 -2.38 13.44
N SER A 296 4.62 -2.66 14.73
CA SER A 296 3.61 -2.53 15.79
C SER A 296 4.09 -1.68 16.98
N GLY A 297 5.16 -0.90 16.77
CA GLY A 297 5.73 -0.03 17.82
C GLY A 297 6.63 -0.75 18.83
N LYS A 298 6.97 -2.01 18.58
CA LYS A 298 7.85 -2.84 19.44
C LYS A 298 9.18 -3.07 18.77
#